data_fc6f290275b891f08947ac9194c00c9d
#
_entry.id   fc6f290275b891f08947ac9194c00c9d
#
_cell.length_a   1.000
_cell.length_b   1.000
_cell.length_c   1.000
_cell.angle_alpha   90.00
_cell.angle_beta   90.00
_cell.angle_gamma   90.00
#
_symmetry.space_group_name_H-M   'P 1'
#
loop_
_entity.id
_entity.type
_entity.pdbx_description
1 polymer ?
#
loop_
_entity_poly.entity_id
_entity_poly.type
_entity_poly.pdbx_seq_one_letter_code
_entity_poly.pdbx_strand_id
1 'polypeptide(L)'
;MIRHPLWVFAVLLALGIGAGPGQTNDVPLAQRRWLETRTTHFNIYSCGAPQDVYKLSGRLEQFCEAYTLLAGAQAVASPPIVVLAFPDQESLKPFLPLYGGKPANLAAFFNRGSDENLIVLALPGANTAFTEMEVIFHEYTHLLFRRNDQLWPLWLKEGMAEVYSTFETTGSQIRIGNPIEHHLRLLAQKPLLPLAELFSVVHDSPQYNERDRQGIFYAESWLLTDFLMTGDNPDFKARFGQFTQLLRQGQLPEQAFTNALQTTLPAMETELRRYLKRGVFTPVELPLPAYLSSSITVNTRVITPVETWFRLGDELLRINRPDAAERYFTQAQKLAPASPLSYEGLGLLAAQRGKSDEAVRCLKEALQRGSTSFLAHYVYAEEKYKRTADSQDRYAPLKNDEPAEIRGELQKSIALMPNFGPAHELLGFFEMVQGDSLATAEQQLQLAIQLEPENPAYRFTLAQTQLRNRNPDAARRTLEPLLLPNADAKLRAHARELIKEIGRNYPGH
;
A
#
# COMPACT_ATOMS: atom_id res chain seq x y z
N MET A 1 -4.53 -20.31 7.16
CA MET A 1 -4.50 -18.97 6.52
C MET A 1 -4.49 -17.91 7.60
N ILE A 2 -3.46 -17.10 7.67
CA ILE A 2 -3.39 -15.98 8.61
C ILE A 2 -4.11 -14.82 7.94
N ARG A 3 -5.30 -14.45 8.46
CA ARG A 3 -5.97 -13.22 8.04
C ARG A 3 -5.03 -12.06 8.39
N HIS A 4 -4.49 -11.36 7.40
CA HIS A 4 -3.88 -10.07 7.64
C HIS A 4 -4.98 -9.06 7.93
N PRO A 5 -4.97 -8.38 9.08
CA PRO A 5 -5.82 -7.22 9.26
C PRO A 5 -5.38 -6.16 8.25
N LEU A 6 -6.34 -5.63 7.50
CA LEU A 6 -6.16 -4.44 6.69
C LEU A 6 -5.70 -3.30 7.61
N TRP A 7 -4.42 -2.97 7.58
CA TRP A 7 -3.88 -1.83 8.33
C TRP A 7 -4.22 -0.56 7.55
N VAL A 8 -5.23 0.15 8.05
CA VAL A 8 -5.47 1.55 7.65
C VAL A 8 -4.44 2.40 8.35
N PHE A 9 -3.37 2.77 7.67
CA PHE A 9 -2.44 3.79 8.15
C PHE A 9 -3.07 5.16 7.92
N ALA A 10 -3.72 5.70 8.94
CA ALA A 10 -4.18 7.06 8.94
C ALA A 10 -3.21 7.91 9.76
N VAL A 11 -2.40 8.70 9.08
CA VAL A 11 -1.62 9.76 9.75
C VAL A 11 -2.60 10.85 10.17
N LEU A 12 -2.79 11.02 11.47
CA LEU A 12 -3.67 12.02 12.06
C LEU A 12 -2.98 13.38 12.10
N LEU A 13 -3.17 14.20 11.07
CA LEU A 13 -2.97 15.65 11.15
C LEU A 13 -4.30 16.31 11.47
N ALA A 14 -4.52 16.64 12.74
CA ALA A 14 -5.69 17.38 13.20
C ALA A 14 -5.49 18.86 12.91
N LEU A 15 -6.06 19.35 11.81
CA LEU A 15 -6.23 20.78 11.55
C LEU A 15 -7.69 21.16 11.85
N GLY A 16 -7.90 21.96 12.88
CA GLY A 16 -9.21 22.51 13.19
C GLY A 16 -9.58 23.65 12.24
N ILE A 17 -10.56 23.42 11.37
CA ILE A 17 -11.21 24.49 10.60
C ILE A 17 -12.71 24.35 10.84
N GLY A 18 -13.32 25.41 11.40
CA GLY A 18 -14.76 25.52 11.56
C GLY A 18 -15.43 25.85 10.22
N ALA A 19 -16.32 24.97 9.77
CA ALA A 19 -17.14 25.20 8.58
C ALA A 19 -18.53 25.74 8.98
N GLY A 20 -18.95 26.81 8.34
CA GLY A 20 -20.31 27.33 8.39
C GLY A 20 -21.26 26.48 7.51
N PRO A 21 -22.60 26.52 7.75
CA PRO A 21 -23.54 25.67 7.05
C PRO A 21 -23.81 26.16 5.63
N GLY A 22 -23.31 25.43 4.64
CA GLY A 22 -23.70 25.57 3.25
C GLY A 22 -24.87 24.63 2.92
N GLN A 23 -25.89 25.16 2.25
CA GLN A 23 -27.03 24.36 1.77
C GLN A 23 -26.57 23.34 0.75
N THR A 24 -26.66 22.06 1.08
CA THR A 24 -26.38 20.95 0.18
C THR A 24 -27.64 20.61 -0.63
N ASN A 25 -27.52 20.59 -1.96
CA ASN A 25 -28.51 19.96 -2.84
C ASN A 25 -28.58 18.46 -2.51
N ASP A 26 -29.70 18.00 -2.00
CA ASP A 26 -29.98 16.67 -1.44
C ASP A 26 -30.09 15.55 -2.48
N VAL A 27 -29.38 15.60 -3.58
CA VAL A 27 -29.25 14.45 -4.47
C VAL A 27 -28.24 13.48 -3.83
N PRO A 28 -28.64 12.25 -3.47
CA PRO A 28 -27.69 11.28 -2.94
C PRO A 28 -26.44 11.21 -3.82
N LEU A 29 -25.28 11.26 -3.23
CA LEU A 29 -23.99 11.35 -3.93
C LEU A 29 -23.86 10.31 -5.06
N ALA A 30 -24.32 9.08 -4.80
CA ALA A 30 -24.30 7.99 -5.78
C ALA A 30 -25.24 8.21 -6.99
N GLN A 31 -26.15 9.18 -6.93
CA GLN A 31 -27.04 9.53 -8.05
C GLN A 31 -26.49 10.69 -8.89
N ARG A 32 -25.41 11.34 -8.45
CA ARG A 32 -24.73 12.36 -9.25
C ARG A 32 -24.06 11.70 -10.47
N ARG A 33 -23.74 12.53 -11.45
CA ARG A 33 -22.96 12.09 -12.61
C ARG A 33 -21.51 11.92 -12.20
N TRP A 34 -21.01 10.68 -12.20
CA TRP A 34 -19.62 10.35 -11.96
C TRP A 34 -18.87 10.14 -13.26
N LEU A 35 -17.61 10.54 -13.25
CA LEU A 35 -16.66 10.34 -14.35
C LEU A 35 -15.53 9.42 -13.88
N GLU A 36 -15.08 8.56 -14.75
CA GLU A 36 -13.79 7.90 -14.68
C GLU A 36 -12.82 8.66 -15.59
N THR A 37 -11.74 9.15 -15.04
CA THR A 37 -10.64 9.80 -15.75
C THR A 37 -9.39 8.96 -15.59
N ARG A 38 -8.88 8.42 -16.69
CA ARG A 38 -7.67 7.59 -16.74
C ARG A 38 -6.51 8.41 -17.22
N THR A 39 -5.40 8.30 -16.51
CA THR A 39 -4.09 8.83 -16.85
C THR A 39 -3.11 7.66 -17.05
N THR A 40 -1.81 7.94 -17.13
CA THR A 40 -0.80 6.88 -17.25
C THR A 40 -0.73 5.98 -16.02
N HIS A 41 -0.84 6.58 -14.81
CA HIS A 41 -0.64 5.85 -13.55
C HIS A 41 -1.90 5.72 -12.69
N PHE A 42 -2.98 6.48 -12.99
CA PHE A 42 -4.14 6.59 -12.11
C PHE A 42 -5.47 6.37 -12.83
N ASN A 43 -6.40 5.73 -12.12
CA ASN A 43 -7.83 5.67 -12.46
C ASN A 43 -8.60 6.52 -11.45
N ILE A 44 -9.07 7.71 -11.87
CA ILE A 44 -9.69 8.71 -10.98
C ILE A 44 -11.21 8.69 -11.19
N TYR A 45 -11.95 8.41 -10.14
CA TYR A 45 -13.42 8.46 -10.11
C TYR A 45 -13.87 9.71 -9.35
N SER A 46 -14.70 10.55 -9.97
CA SER A 46 -15.15 11.78 -9.35
C SER A 46 -16.51 12.25 -9.88
N CYS A 47 -17.28 12.91 -9.03
CA CYS A 47 -18.44 13.73 -9.42
C CYS A 47 -18.20 15.23 -9.18
N GLY A 48 -16.94 15.63 -8.97
CA GLY A 48 -16.53 17.02 -8.84
C GLY A 48 -16.37 17.74 -10.19
N ALA A 49 -15.96 19.01 -10.14
CA ALA A 49 -15.77 19.81 -11.34
C ALA A 49 -14.65 19.21 -12.20
N PRO A 50 -14.83 19.03 -13.52
CA PRO A 50 -13.83 18.43 -14.40
C PRO A 50 -12.48 19.14 -14.38
N GLN A 51 -12.45 20.46 -14.19
CA GLN A 51 -11.21 21.24 -14.11
C GLN A 51 -10.39 20.88 -12.86
N ASP A 52 -11.04 20.59 -11.72
CA ASP A 52 -10.34 20.25 -10.48
C ASP A 52 -9.82 18.80 -10.56
N VAL A 53 -10.56 17.89 -11.19
CA VAL A 53 -10.11 16.54 -11.51
C VAL A 53 -8.89 16.57 -12.44
N TYR A 54 -8.91 17.43 -13.45
CA TYR A 54 -7.78 17.61 -14.38
C TYR A 54 -6.53 18.14 -13.65
N LYS A 55 -6.68 19.14 -12.77
CA LYS A 55 -5.57 19.65 -11.94
C LYS A 55 -5.00 18.57 -11.03
N LEU A 56 -5.88 17.80 -10.36
CA LEU A 56 -5.47 16.66 -9.51
C LEU A 56 -4.67 15.64 -10.34
N SER A 57 -5.19 15.25 -11.50
CA SER A 57 -4.53 14.32 -12.42
C SER A 57 -3.12 14.80 -12.77
N GLY A 58 -2.98 16.10 -13.10
CA GLY A 58 -1.70 16.73 -13.41
C GLY A 58 -0.71 16.63 -12.26
N ARG A 59 -1.12 16.95 -11.06
CA ARG A 59 -0.23 16.91 -9.89
C ARG A 59 0.22 15.48 -9.55
N LEU A 60 -0.67 14.50 -9.64
CA LEU A 60 -0.33 13.11 -9.42
C LEU A 60 0.68 12.59 -10.44
N GLU A 61 0.48 12.88 -11.72
CA GLU A 61 1.43 12.49 -12.78
C GLU A 61 2.78 13.22 -12.67
N GLN A 62 2.77 14.51 -12.32
CA GLN A 62 3.98 15.29 -12.08
C GLN A 62 4.78 14.73 -10.91
N PHE A 63 4.12 14.25 -9.86
CA PHE A 63 4.79 13.58 -8.74
C PHE A 63 5.46 12.27 -9.18
N CYS A 64 4.80 11.44 -9.99
CA CYS A 64 5.38 10.21 -10.54
C CYS A 64 6.66 10.50 -11.34
N GLU A 65 6.64 11.55 -12.15
CA GLU A 65 7.81 11.96 -12.93
C GLU A 65 8.93 12.47 -12.03
N ALA A 66 8.62 13.29 -11.06
CA ALA A 66 9.60 13.77 -10.08
C ALA A 66 10.29 12.61 -9.35
N TYR A 67 9.52 11.60 -8.96
CA TYR A 67 10.08 10.37 -8.39
C TYR A 67 11.01 9.67 -9.40
N THR A 68 10.58 9.50 -10.63
CA THR A 68 11.36 8.84 -11.68
C THR A 68 12.70 9.55 -11.93
N LEU A 69 12.69 10.88 -11.98
CA LEU A 69 13.88 11.70 -12.16
C LEU A 69 14.87 11.60 -10.99
N LEU A 70 14.36 11.54 -9.75
CA LEU A 70 15.18 11.51 -8.56
C LEU A 70 15.65 10.10 -8.18
N ALA A 71 14.77 9.11 -8.30
CA ALA A 71 15.07 7.74 -7.92
C ALA A 71 15.77 6.93 -9.02
N GLY A 72 15.77 7.44 -10.26
CA GLY A 72 16.31 6.73 -11.42
C GLY A 72 15.55 5.44 -11.75
N ALA A 73 14.29 5.33 -11.30
CA ALA A 73 13.45 4.16 -11.48
C ALA A 73 12.04 4.59 -11.86
N GLN A 74 11.39 3.82 -12.74
CA GLN A 74 10.01 4.15 -13.15
C GLN A 74 9.04 4.06 -11.96
N ALA A 75 8.12 5.00 -11.88
CA ALA A 75 7.03 5.05 -10.92
C ALA A 75 5.94 4.03 -11.27
N VAL A 76 6.27 2.74 -11.22
CA VAL A 76 5.30 1.66 -11.51
C VAL A 76 4.71 1.17 -10.21
N ALA A 77 3.46 1.53 -9.96
CA ALA A 77 2.67 0.95 -8.88
C ALA A 77 2.03 -0.38 -9.35
N SER A 78 2.17 -1.40 -8.54
CA SER A 78 1.44 -2.65 -8.67
C SER A 78 0.98 -3.06 -7.27
N PRO A 79 -0.29 -3.21 -7.03
CA PRO A 79 -1.45 -3.08 -7.93
C PRO A 79 -1.74 -1.64 -8.40
N PRO A 80 -2.70 -1.46 -9.34
CA PRO A 80 -3.06 -0.14 -9.88
C PRO A 80 -3.50 0.85 -8.79
N ILE A 81 -3.38 2.14 -9.09
CA ILE A 81 -3.84 3.19 -8.17
C ILE A 81 -5.19 3.72 -8.63
N VAL A 82 -6.17 3.56 -7.77
CA VAL A 82 -7.50 4.14 -7.92
C VAL A 82 -7.60 5.38 -7.03
N VAL A 83 -8.23 6.42 -7.53
CA VAL A 83 -8.48 7.66 -6.79
C VAL A 83 -9.98 7.91 -6.72
N LEU A 84 -10.55 8.01 -5.53
CA LEU A 84 -11.90 8.50 -5.31
C LEU A 84 -11.81 9.97 -4.87
N ALA A 85 -12.15 10.88 -5.79
CA ALA A 85 -12.09 12.31 -5.56
C ALA A 85 -13.50 12.89 -5.37
N PHE A 86 -13.84 13.22 -4.13
CA PHE A 86 -15.14 13.79 -3.76
C PHE A 86 -15.15 15.30 -4.01
N PRO A 87 -16.29 15.90 -4.38
CA PRO A 87 -16.37 17.32 -4.70
C PRO A 87 -16.01 18.24 -3.53
N ASP A 88 -16.24 17.81 -2.30
CA ASP A 88 -16.02 18.56 -1.07
C ASP A 88 -15.88 17.63 0.14
N GLN A 89 -15.50 18.21 1.29
CA GLN A 89 -15.28 17.49 2.55
C GLN A 89 -16.58 16.86 3.10
N GLU A 90 -17.72 17.49 2.92
CA GLU A 90 -19.01 16.94 3.39
C GLU A 90 -19.40 15.70 2.60
N SER A 91 -19.14 15.69 1.31
CA SER A 91 -19.35 14.51 0.43
C SER A 91 -18.40 13.37 0.76
N LEU A 92 -17.17 13.66 1.19
CA LEU A 92 -16.16 12.67 1.62
C LEU A 92 -16.52 12.04 2.97
N LYS A 93 -17.05 12.80 3.90
CA LYS A 93 -17.26 12.40 5.30
C LYS A 93 -17.93 11.03 5.52
N PRO A 94 -18.96 10.61 4.74
CA PRO A 94 -19.54 9.27 4.85
C PRO A 94 -18.58 8.12 4.49
N PHE A 95 -17.48 8.42 3.80
CA PHE A 95 -16.50 7.46 3.29
C PHE A 95 -15.17 7.50 4.06
N LEU A 96 -15.12 8.18 5.19
CA LEU A 96 -13.97 8.19 6.07
C LEU A 96 -13.97 6.99 7.01
N PRO A 97 -12.79 6.46 7.37
CA PRO A 97 -12.65 5.45 8.42
C PRO A 97 -13.25 5.94 9.74
N LEU A 98 -13.75 5.00 10.56
CA LEU A 98 -14.33 5.33 11.86
C LEU A 98 -13.30 5.16 12.99
N TYR A 99 -13.17 6.20 13.82
CA TYR A 99 -12.43 6.16 15.08
C TYR A 99 -13.39 6.37 16.25
N GLY A 100 -13.48 5.38 17.14
CA GLY A 100 -14.44 5.42 18.23
C GLY A 100 -15.89 5.60 17.76
N GLY A 101 -16.25 5.04 16.60
CA GLY A 101 -17.58 5.13 16.01
C GLY A 101 -17.88 6.45 15.29
N LYS A 102 -16.92 7.38 15.21
CA LYS A 102 -17.06 8.66 14.48
C LYS A 102 -16.15 8.70 13.27
N PRO A 103 -16.54 9.37 12.17
CA PRO A 103 -15.64 9.59 11.03
C PRO A 103 -14.35 10.28 11.48
N ALA A 104 -13.21 9.78 10.98
CA ALA A 104 -11.93 10.45 11.19
C ALA A 104 -11.97 11.86 10.63
N ASN A 105 -11.25 12.80 11.26
CA ASN A 105 -11.12 14.16 10.72
C ASN A 105 -9.96 14.22 9.73
N LEU A 106 -10.21 13.71 8.52
CA LEU A 106 -9.23 13.60 7.43
C LEU A 106 -9.78 14.28 6.19
N ALA A 107 -8.95 15.02 5.48
CA ALA A 107 -9.28 15.56 4.15
C ALA A 107 -8.88 14.61 3.03
N ALA A 108 -7.96 13.68 3.31
CA ALA A 108 -7.52 12.62 2.43
C ALA A 108 -6.97 11.43 3.23
N PHE A 109 -6.97 10.25 2.63
CA PHE A 109 -6.25 9.08 3.15
C PHE A 109 -5.87 8.13 2.02
N PHE A 110 -4.91 7.28 2.31
CA PHE A 110 -4.46 6.21 1.44
C PHE A 110 -4.81 4.86 2.06
N ASN A 111 -5.39 3.96 1.24
CA ASN A 111 -5.67 2.59 1.64
C ASN A 111 -4.90 1.64 0.72
N ARG A 112 -3.91 0.95 1.30
CA ARG A 112 -3.12 -0.04 0.57
C ARG A 112 -3.86 -1.37 0.53
N GLY A 113 -4.11 -1.89 -0.66
CA GLY A 113 -4.68 -3.21 -0.89
C GLY A 113 -3.72 -4.11 -1.67
N SER A 114 -3.93 -5.42 -1.61
CA SER A 114 -3.24 -6.38 -2.47
C SER A 114 -3.80 -6.39 -3.90
N ASP A 115 -5.03 -5.95 -4.07
CA ASP A 115 -5.79 -5.92 -5.32
C ASP A 115 -5.74 -4.54 -6.00
N GLU A 116 -5.90 -3.46 -5.25
CA GLU A 116 -5.71 -2.09 -5.72
C GLU A 116 -5.23 -1.19 -4.57
N ASN A 117 -4.50 -0.13 -4.92
CA ASN A 117 -4.16 0.95 -3.99
C ASN A 117 -5.18 2.07 -4.17
N LEU A 118 -5.74 2.55 -3.07
CA LEU A 118 -6.84 3.50 -3.11
C LEU A 118 -6.46 4.80 -2.42
N ILE A 119 -6.52 5.90 -3.16
CA ILE A 119 -6.44 7.27 -2.66
C ILE A 119 -7.87 7.80 -2.55
N VAL A 120 -8.25 8.28 -1.39
CA VAL A 120 -9.56 8.90 -1.15
C VAL A 120 -9.36 10.31 -0.65
N LEU A 121 -9.95 11.29 -1.32
CA LEU A 121 -9.76 12.70 -0.99
C LEU A 121 -10.98 13.55 -1.34
N ALA A 122 -11.07 14.72 -0.69
CA ALA A 122 -11.90 15.81 -1.14
C ALA A 122 -11.13 16.70 -2.12
N LEU A 123 -11.77 17.07 -3.23
CA LEU A 123 -11.22 18.08 -4.13
C LEU A 123 -11.15 19.42 -3.40
N PRO A 124 -10.06 20.19 -3.52
CA PRO A 124 -10.00 21.51 -2.94
C PRO A 124 -11.02 22.42 -3.63
N GLY A 125 -11.71 23.24 -2.85
CA GLY A 125 -12.52 24.32 -3.40
C GLY A 125 -11.65 25.29 -4.20
N ALA A 126 -12.26 26.09 -5.06
CA ALA A 126 -11.59 26.97 -6.03
C ALA A 126 -10.50 27.89 -5.44
N ASN A 127 -10.44 28.09 -4.12
CA ASN A 127 -9.51 28.99 -3.43
C ASN A 127 -8.65 28.34 -2.34
N THR A 128 -8.61 27.00 -2.22
CA THR A 128 -7.82 26.31 -1.21
C THR A 128 -6.59 25.65 -1.84
N ALA A 129 -5.43 25.77 -1.18
CA ALA A 129 -4.23 25.04 -1.57
C ALA A 129 -4.44 23.53 -1.35
N PHE A 130 -3.77 22.69 -2.14
CA PHE A 130 -3.80 21.23 -1.97
C PHE A 130 -2.93 20.77 -0.78
N THR A 131 -3.18 21.29 0.44
CA THR A 131 -2.46 20.86 1.64
C THR A 131 -2.66 19.38 1.96
N GLU A 132 -3.80 18.82 1.50
CA GLU A 132 -4.12 17.40 1.64
C GLU A 132 -3.23 16.50 0.77
N MET A 133 -2.56 17.07 -0.24
CA MET A 133 -1.65 16.31 -1.10
C MET A 133 -0.37 15.86 -0.39
N GLU A 134 0.04 16.54 0.68
CA GLU A 134 1.20 16.13 1.49
C GLU A 134 1.01 14.70 2.03
N VAL A 135 -0.16 14.39 2.58
CA VAL A 135 -0.48 13.05 3.07
C VAL A 135 -0.47 12.02 1.94
N ILE A 136 -1.03 12.38 0.78
CA ILE A 136 -1.08 11.50 -0.38
C ILE A 136 0.32 11.22 -0.91
N PHE A 137 1.17 12.24 -1.05
CA PHE A 137 2.54 12.08 -1.53
C PHE A 137 3.41 11.30 -0.53
N HIS A 138 3.19 11.49 0.78
CA HIS A 138 3.83 10.70 1.82
C HIS A 138 3.53 9.20 1.63
N GLU A 139 2.25 8.83 1.62
CA GLU A 139 1.82 7.44 1.48
C GLU A 139 2.19 6.84 0.11
N TYR A 140 2.08 7.65 -0.94
CA TYR A 140 2.45 7.21 -2.27
C TYR A 140 3.97 6.97 -2.39
N THR A 141 4.78 7.74 -1.68
CA THR A 141 6.23 7.53 -1.60
C THR A 141 6.54 6.14 -1.04
N HIS A 142 5.89 5.72 0.04
CA HIS A 142 6.05 4.35 0.57
C HIS A 142 5.73 3.28 -0.48
N LEU A 143 4.68 3.49 -1.28
CA LEU A 143 4.32 2.56 -2.34
C LEU A 143 5.40 2.48 -3.44
N LEU A 144 5.93 3.62 -3.86
CA LEU A 144 6.94 3.70 -4.92
C LEU A 144 8.29 3.12 -4.50
N PHE A 145 8.68 3.29 -3.23
CA PHE A 145 9.93 2.72 -2.71
C PHE A 145 9.84 1.23 -2.37
N ARG A 146 8.64 0.64 -2.24
CA ARG A 146 8.37 -0.71 -1.74
C ARG A 146 9.28 -1.81 -2.30
N ARG A 147 9.68 -1.72 -3.57
CA ARG A 147 10.58 -2.71 -4.20
C ARG A 147 12.05 -2.52 -3.83
N ASN A 148 12.43 -1.33 -3.41
CA ASN A 148 13.81 -0.94 -3.20
C ASN A 148 14.18 -0.76 -1.72
N ASP A 149 13.20 -0.66 -0.83
CA ASP A 149 13.36 -0.23 0.56
C ASP A 149 13.23 -1.36 1.60
N GLN A 150 13.13 -2.62 1.18
CA GLN A 150 12.85 -3.75 2.08
C GLN A 150 13.80 -3.82 3.27
N LEU A 151 15.08 -3.50 3.04
CA LEU A 151 16.11 -3.52 4.05
C LEU A 151 16.40 -2.13 4.65
N TRP A 152 15.62 -1.11 4.25
CA TRP A 152 15.77 0.23 4.82
C TRP A 152 15.26 0.29 6.25
N PRO A 153 15.96 0.99 7.14
CA PRO A 153 15.46 1.24 8.48
C PRO A 153 14.23 2.15 8.44
N LEU A 154 13.37 2.03 9.44
CA LEU A 154 12.08 2.73 9.48
C LEU A 154 12.26 4.25 9.38
N TRP A 155 13.26 4.83 10.08
CA TRP A 155 13.54 6.26 9.99
C TRP A 155 13.81 6.75 8.57
N LEU A 156 14.50 5.94 7.74
CA LEU A 156 14.78 6.34 6.36
C LEU A 156 13.52 6.26 5.49
N LYS A 157 12.68 5.25 5.69
CA LYS A 157 11.40 5.13 4.98
C LYS A 157 10.49 6.32 5.27
N GLU A 158 10.32 6.65 6.55
CA GLU A 158 9.51 7.79 6.98
C GLU A 158 10.15 9.12 6.55
N GLY A 159 11.45 9.29 6.72
CA GLY A 159 12.15 10.50 6.32
C GLY A 159 12.06 10.77 4.80
N MET A 160 12.18 9.74 3.97
CA MET A 160 11.97 9.86 2.52
C MET A 160 10.52 10.24 2.21
N ALA A 161 9.53 9.60 2.87
CA ALA A 161 8.13 9.94 2.70
C ALA A 161 7.83 11.39 3.09
N GLU A 162 8.39 11.86 4.21
CA GLU A 162 8.27 13.27 4.66
C GLU A 162 8.93 14.25 3.67
N VAL A 163 10.13 13.97 3.16
CA VAL A 163 10.80 14.83 2.18
C VAL A 163 9.99 14.93 0.89
N TYR A 164 9.51 13.79 0.37
CA TYR A 164 8.71 13.76 -0.87
C TYR A 164 7.29 14.31 -0.67
N SER A 165 6.75 14.30 0.55
CA SER A 165 5.42 14.86 0.85
C SER A 165 5.32 16.34 0.47
N THR A 166 6.45 17.05 0.55
CA THR A 166 6.55 18.48 0.24
C THR A 166 6.65 18.80 -1.24
N PHE A 167 6.40 17.82 -2.12
CA PHE A 167 6.42 18.00 -3.57
C PHE A 167 5.51 19.14 -4.02
N GLU A 168 6.07 20.04 -4.80
CA GLU A 168 5.33 21.10 -5.49
C GLU A 168 5.90 21.38 -6.88
N THR A 169 5.07 21.97 -7.73
CA THR A 169 5.50 22.51 -9.04
C THR A 169 5.32 24.01 -9.05
N THR A 170 6.36 24.75 -9.44
CA THR A 170 6.35 26.21 -9.52
C THR A 170 6.85 26.63 -10.91
N GLY A 171 5.91 27.09 -11.76
CA GLY A 171 6.25 27.42 -13.15
C GLY A 171 6.79 26.21 -13.92
N SER A 172 8.08 26.26 -14.30
CA SER A 172 8.76 25.18 -15.02
C SER A 172 9.66 24.33 -14.15
N GLN A 173 9.50 24.37 -12.82
CA GLN A 173 10.33 23.66 -11.87
C GLN A 173 9.51 22.75 -10.98
N ILE A 174 10.14 21.64 -10.60
CA ILE A 174 9.73 20.73 -9.52
C ILE A 174 10.56 21.09 -8.31
N ARG A 175 9.91 21.13 -7.12
CA ARG A 175 10.55 21.29 -5.82
C ARG A 175 10.18 20.15 -4.88
N ILE A 176 11.17 19.61 -4.16
CA ILE A 176 11.00 18.56 -3.15
C ILE A 176 11.95 18.85 -1.98
N GLY A 177 11.50 18.61 -0.75
CA GLY A 177 12.27 18.89 0.45
C GLY A 177 12.08 20.32 0.96
N ASN A 178 10.91 20.92 0.71
CA ASN A 178 10.55 22.15 1.39
C ASN A 178 10.49 21.93 2.91
N PRO A 179 10.84 22.94 3.73
CA PRO A 179 10.79 22.82 5.18
C PRO A 179 9.36 22.57 5.69
N ILE A 180 9.22 21.59 6.57
CA ILE A 180 7.94 21.23 7.19
C ILE A 180 7.81 22.00 8.52
N GLU A 181 6.97 23.05 8.54
CA GLU A 181 6.87 23.98 9.67
C GLU A 181 6.49 23.30 10.99
N HIS A 182 5.62 22.31 10.99
CA HIS A 182 5.22 21.65 12.23
C HIS A 182 6.36 20.78 12.79
N HIS A 183 7.20 20.18 11.94
CA HIS A 183 8.42 19.49 12.34
C HIS A 183 9.42 20.47 12.94
N LEU A 184 9.68 21.59 12.29
CA LEU A 184 10.59 22.61 12.80
C LEU A 184 10.15 23.17 14.17
N ARG A 185 8.85 23.41 14.35
CA ARG A 185 8.30 23.83 15.65
C ARG A 185 8.53 22.78 16.74
N LEU A 186 8.34 21.50 16.40
CA LEU A 186 8.56 20.40 17.34
C LEU A 186 10.03 20.23 17.69
N LEU A 187 10.93 20.27 16.70
CA LEU A 187 12.39 20.17 16.88
C LEU A 187 12.98 21.37 17.66
N ALA A 188 12.32 22.52 17.62
CA ALA A 188 12.68 23.65 18.47
C ALA A 188 12.27 23.48 19.94
N GLN A 189 11.32 22.63 20.25
CA GLN A 189 10.76 22.44 21.59
C GLN A 189 11.25 21.16 22.29
N LYS A 190 11.63 20.14 21.53
CA LYS A 190 12.04 18.83 22.06
C LYS A 190 13.48 18.51 21.63
N PRO A 191 14.25 17.84 22.50
CA PRO A 191 15.57 17.35 22.13
C PRO A 191 15.47 16.29 21.03
N LEU A 192 16.48 16.22 20.17
CA LEU A 192 16.66 15.13 19.23
C LEU A 192 16.86 13.82 19.97
N LEU A 193 16.35 12.73 19.43
CA LEU A 193 16.70 11.38 19.84
C LEU A 193 18.20 11.13 19.56
N PRO A 194 18.89 10.34 20.37
CA PRO A 194 20.18 9.80 19.96
C PRO A 194 20.03 9.01 18.66
N LEU A 195 20.93 9.19 17.68
CA LEU A 195 20.81 8.49 16.39
C LEU A 195 20.82 6.97 16.56
N ALA A 196 21.51 6.42 17.55
CA ALA A 196 21.44 5.00 17.88
C ALA A 196 20.02 4.55 18.26
N GLU A 197 19.25 5.40 18.96
CA GLU A 197 17.85 5.15 19.27
C GLU A 197 16.99 5.27 18.01
N LEU A 198 17.15 6.34 17.22
CA LEU A 198 16.44 6.55 15.95
C LEU A 198 16.60 5.35 15.01
N PHE A 199 17.82 4.81 14.90
CA PHE A 199 18.15 3.65 14.04
C PHE A 199 17.52 2.34 14.54
N SER A 200 17.25 2.23 15.84
CA SER A 200 16.67 1.04 16.47
C SER A 200 15.15 1.00 16.42
N VAL A 201 14.48 2.09 16.03
CA VAL A 201 13.01 2.15 15.98
C VAL A 201 12.47 1.19 14.95
N VAL A 202 11.50 0.39 15.39
CA VAL A 202 10.71 -0.54 14.56
C VAL A 202 9.23 -0.29 14.77
N HIS A 203 8.35 -0.89 13.94
CA HIS A 203 6.90 -0.65 14.00
C HIS A 203 6.26 -0.86 15.38
N ASP A 204 6.81 -1.76 16.21
CA ASP A 204 6.31 -2.03 17.55
C ASP A 204 6.94 -1.14 18.63
N SER A 205 7.83 -0.24 18.26
CA SER A 205 8.51 0.66 19.20
C SER A 205 7.57 1.74 19.77
N PRO A 206 7.72 2.13 21.05
CA PRO A 206 6.99 3.25 21.63
C PRO A 206 7.17 4.56 20.85
N GLN A 207 8.37 4.81 20.32
CA GLN A 207 8.70 6.00 19.53
C GLN A 207 7.87 6.10 18.25
N TYR A 208 7.39 4.98 17.74
CA TYR A 208 6.53 4.93 16.55
C TYR A 208 5.04 4.95 16.90
N ASN A 209 4.64 4.34 18.01
CA ASN A 209 3.23 4.11 18.37
C ASN A 209 2.66 5.07 19.42
N GLU A 210 3.50 5.66 20.30
CA GLU A 210 3.05 6.59 21.34
C GLU A 210 2.91 8.00 20.78
N ARG A 211 1.72 8.62 20.93
CA ARG A 211 1.40 9.96 20.41
C ARG A 211 2.46 11.02 20.75
N ASP A 212 3.01 11.00 21.97
CA ASP A 212 3.98 12.00 22.42
C ASP A 212 5.39 11.81 21.83
N ARG A 213 5.71 10.60 21.35
CA ARG A 213 7.02 10.25 20.78
C ARG A 213 6.98 10.14 19.27
N GLN A 214 5.84 9.79 18.70
CA GLN A 214 5.64 9.66 17.25
C GLN A 214 6.07 10.93 16.52
N GLY A 215 5.66 12.10 17.01
CA GLY A 215 5.98 13.37 16.35
C GLY A 215 7.49 13.63 16.25
N ILE A 216 8.29 13.36 17.29
CA ILE A 216 9.74 13.60 17.25
C ILE A 216 10.45 12.60 16.34
N PHE A 217 10.00 11.35 16.30
CA PHE A 217 10.55 10.34 15.40
C PHE A 217 10.40 10.76 13.93
N TYR A 218 9.20 11.21 13.51
CA TYR A 218 8.96 11.68 12.15
C TYR A 218 9.74 12.95 11.82
N ALA A 219 9.75 13.92 12.75
CA ALA A 219 10.46 15.18 12.56
C ALA A 219 11.97 14.98 12.42
N GLU A 220 12.56 14.08 13.20
CA GLU A 220 13.99 13.78 13.12
C GLU A 220 14.34 12.91 11.93
N SER A 221 13.48 11.96 11.56
CA SER A 221 13.59 11.17 10.33
C SER A 221 13.61 12.09 9.09
N TRP A 222 12.69 13.07 9.04
CA TRP A 222 12.70 14.12 8.04
C TRP A 222 14.01 14.90 8.05
N LEU A 223 14.41 15.43 9.22
CA LEU A 223 15.60 16.28 9.36
C LEU A 223 16.88 15.58 8.89
N LEU A 224 17.08 14.32 9.30
CA LEU A 224 18.25 13.54 8.90
C LEU A 224 18.24 13.24 7.40
N THR A 225 17.08 12.86 6.85
CA THR A 225 16.95 12.57 5.41
C THR A 225 17.14 13.84 4.59
N ASP A 226 16.54 14.95 4.98
CA ASP A 226 16.72 16.25 4.34
C ASP A 226 18.18 16.67 4.37
N PHE A 227 18.88 16.57 5.52
CA PHE A 227 20.29 16.86 5.64
C PHE A 227 21.16 16.03 4.69
N LEU A 228 20.86 14.74 4.53
CA LEU A 228 21.62 13.85 3.64
C LEU A 228 21.35 14.12 2.15
N MET A 229 20.14 14.55 1.81
CA MET A 229 19.75 14.83 0.42
C MET A 229 20.08 16.25 -0.04
N THR A 230 19.88 17.23 0.82
CA THR A 230 19.88 18.67 0.46
C THR A 230 20.93 19.49 1.21
N GLY A 231 21.45 18.96 2.32
CA GLY A 231 22.42 19.66 3.18
C GLY A 231 23.67 20.13 2.44
N ASP A 232 24.39 21.11 3.03
CA ASP A 232 25.52 21.78 2.39
C ASP A 232 26.78 20.91 2.26
N ASN A 233 26.81 19.74 2.89
CA ASN A 233 27.97 18.86 2.77
C ASN A 233 27.87 18.02 1.48
N PRO A 234 28.61 18.37 0.43
CA PRO A 234 28.55 17.67 -0.85
C PRO A 234 28.98 16.19 -0.73
N ASP A 235 29.86 15.89 0.25
CA ASP A 235 30.33 14.52 0.47
C ASP A 235 29.21 13.63 0.99
N PHE A 236 28.39 14.09 1.93
CA PHE A 236 27.26 13.30 2.44
C PHE A 236 26.21 13.08 1.36
N LYS A 237 25.90 14.10 0.60
CA LYS A 237 24.98 14.02 -0.53
C LYS A 237 25.45 13.00 -1.58
N ALA A 238 26.71 13.04 -1.97
CA ALA A 238 27.29 12.09 -2.93
C ALA A 238 27.28 10.64 -2.38
N ARG A 239 27.44 10.46 -1.06
CA ARG A 239 27.52 9.14 -0.40
C ARG A 239 26.16 8.58 0.01
N PHE A 240 25.10 9.36 -0.02
CA PHE A 240 23.75 8.89 0.32
C PHE A 240 23.31 7.72 -0.60
N GLY A 241 23.62 7.79 -1.89
CA GLY A 241 23.41 6.70 -2.83
C GLY A 241 24.19 5.42 -2.47
N GLN A 242 25.43 5.56 -1.97
CA GLN A 242 26.23 4.43 -1.48
C GLN A 242 25.60 3.80 -0.22
N PHE A 243 25.09 4.60 0.69
CA PHE A 243 24.39 4.11 1.88
C PHE A 243 23.19 3.24 1.49
N THR A 244 22.31 3.73 0.62
CA THR A 244 21.15 2.96 0.17
C THR A 244 21.54 1.69 -0.59
N GLN A 245 22.66 1.71 -1.32
CA GLN A 245 23.21 0.53 -1.99
C GLN A 245 23.69 -0.53 -0.99
N LEU A 246 24.43 -0.13 0.06
CA LEU A 246 24.89 -1.06 1.11
C LEU A 246 23.70 -1.71 1.84
N LEU A 247 22.64 -0.95 2.10
CA LEU A 247 21.39 -1.50 2.65
C LEU A 247 20.80 -2.59 1.74
N ARG A 248 20.74 -2.34 0.42
CA ARG A 248 20.25 -3.35 -0.55
C ARG A 248 21.10 -4.61 -0.59
N GLN A 249 22.39 -4.50 -0.25
CA GLN A 249 23.31 -5.63 -0.13
C GLN A 249 23.15 -6.39 1.20
N GLY A 250 22.22 -5.96 2.07
CA GLY A 250 21.94 -6.63 3.35
C GLY A 250 22.85 -6.20 4.50
N GLN A 251 23.62 -5.12 4.34
CA GLN A 251 24.41 -4.59 5.44
C GLN A 251 23.50 -3.98 6.52
N LEU A 252 23.83 -4.18 7.79
CA LEU A 252 23.06 -3.60 8.90
C LEU A 252 23.02 -2.07 8.80
N PRO A 253 21.88 -1.41 9.10
CA PRO A 253 21.67 0.01 8.84
C PRO A 253 22.74 0.92 9.43
N GLU A 254 23.14 0.72 10.69
CA GLU A 254 24.17 1.52 11.34
C GLU A 254 25.55 1.34 10.67
N GLN A 255 25.91 0.10 10.33
CA GLN A 255 27.18 -0.19 9.65
C GLN A 255 27.19 0.37 8.22
N ALA A 256 26.09 0.21 7.48
CA ALA A 256 25.95 0.78 6.15
C ALA A 256 26.08 2.31 6.18
N PHE A 257 25.46 2.96 7.16
CA PHE A 257 25.51 4.41 7.36
C PHE A 257 26.94 4.89 7.67
N THR A 258 27.58 4.33 8.69
CA THR A 258 28.93 4.74 9.11
C THR A 258 29.96 4.45 8.02
N ASN A 259 29.85 3.31 7.33
CA ASN A 259 30.75 2.94 6.24
C ASN A 259 30.60 3.85 5.01
N ALA A 260 29.36 4.12 4.58
CA ALA A 260 29.10 4.96 3.42
C ALA A 260 29.49 6.43 3.68
N LEU A 261 29.06 6.98 4.81
CA LEU A 261 29.25 8.39 5.12
C LEU A 261 30.63 8.68 5.73
N GLN A 262 31.39 7.63 6.08
CA GLN A 262 32.71 7.75 6.72
C GLN A 262 32.69 8.64 7.99
N THR A 263 31.68 8.41 8.82
CA THR A 263 31.45 9.17 10.05
C THR A 263 30.93 8.25 11.16
N THR A 264 30.86 8.75 12.39
CA THR A 264 30.22 8.04 13.52
C THR A 264 28.87 8.65 13.82
N LEU A 265 27.97 7.90 14.50
CA LEU A 265 26.67 8.45 14.89
C LEU A 265 26.80 9.71 15.77
N PRO A 266 27.69 9.78 16.81
CA PRO A 266 27.87 11.02 17.59
C PRO A 266 28.39 12.21 16.78
N ALA A 267 29.26 11.96 15.79
CA ALA A 267 29.74 13.03 14.90
C ALA A 267 28.60 13.53 14.01
N MET A 268 27.79 12.62 13.46
CA MET A 268 26.60 12.97 12.67
C MET A 268 25.56 13.73 13.50
N GLU A 269 25.31 13.35 14.75
CA GLU A 269 24.43 14.12 15.66
C GLU A 269 24.90 15.57 15.83
N THR A 270 26.19 15.77 15.90
CA THR A 270 26.77 17.12 16.00
C THR A 270 26.52 17.94 14.74
N GLU A 271 26.71 17.34 13.57
CA GLU A 271 26.40 17.98 12.27
C GLU A 271 24.90 18.27 12.12
N LEU A 272 24.05 17.33 12.51
CA LEU A 272 22.59 17.46 12.41
C LEU A 272 22.07 18.60 13.31
N ARG A 273 22.61 18.73 14.56
CA ARG A 273 22.29 19.85 15.46
C ARG A 273 22.77 21.20 14.88
N ARG A 274 23.93 21.22 14.21
CA ARG A 274 24.43 22.41 13.52
C ARG A 274 23.53 22.80 12.36
N TYR A 275 23.10 21.81 11.56
CA TYR A 275 22.19 21.99 10.44
C TYR A 275 20.84 22.58 10.90
N LEU A 276 20.23 21.98 11.92
CA LEU A 276 18.99 22.46 12.52
C LEU A 276 19.12 23.89 13.04
N LYS A 277 20.21 24.16 13.78
CA LYS A 277 20.47 25.51 14.36
C LYS A 277 20.66 26.59 13.29
N ARG A 278 21.21 26.25 12.14
CA ARG A 278 21.37 27.18 11.02
C ARG A 278 20.02 27.62 10.44
N GLY A 279 19.01 26.74 10.44
CA GLY A 279 17.64 27.03 10.03
C GLY A 279 17.48 27.34 8.53
N VAL A 280 18.42 26.90 7.68
CA VAL A 280 18.37 27.07 6.23
C VAL A 280 18.19 25.70 5.60
N PHE A 281 17.02 25.47 5.03
CA PHE A 281 16.65 24.24 4.35
C PHE A 281 16.41 24.57 2.86
N THR A 282 17.17 23.93 1.99
CA THR A 282 17.14 24.23 0.56
C THR A 282 16.51 23.05 -0.19
N PRO A 283 15.34 23.21 -0.82
CA PRO A 283 14.72 22.12 -1.55
C PRO A 283 15.56 21.69 -2.76
N VAL A 284 15.39 20.44 -3.19
CA VAL A 284 15.87 19.98 -4.48
C VAL A 284 15.00 20.59 -5.55
N GLU A 285 15.62 21.29 -6.51
CA GLU A 285 14.94 21.86 -7.66
C GLU A 285 15.33 21.12 -8.95
N LEU A 286 14.33 20.70 -9.72
CA LEU A 286 14.50 20.02 -11.00
C LEU A 286 13.66 20.72 -12.07
N PRO A 287 14.11 20.72 -13.34
CA PRO A 287 13.27 21.23 -14.42
C PRO A 287 12.03 20.33 -14.59
N LEU A 288 10.85 20.92 -14.67
CA LEU A 288 9.64 20.22 -15.04
C LEU A 288 9.70 19.89 -16.54
N PRO A 289 9.62 18.61 -16.95
CA PRO A 289 9.61 18.25 -18.36
C PRO A 289 8.47 18.94 -19.13
N ALA A 290 8.76 19.45 -20.31
CA ALA A 290 7.81 20.24 -21.10
C ALA A 290 6.50 19.51 -21.41
N TYR A 291 6.54 18.18 -21.58
CA TYR A 291 5.35 17.37 -21.83
C TYR A 291 4.38 17.31 -20.63
N LEU A 292 4.86 17.57 -19.41
CA LEU A 292 4.03 17.66 -18.20
C LEU A 292 3.53 19.07 -17.91
N SER A 293 4.16 20.08 -18.51
CA SER A 293 3.74 21.48 -18.35
C SER A 293 2.65 21.88 -19.33
N SER A 294 2.53 21.21 -20.48
CA SER A 294 1.62 21.59 -21.56
C SER A 294 0.25 20.91 -21.49
N SER A 295 0.20 19.62 -21.26
CA SER A 295 -1.04 18.86 -21.02
C SER A 295 -0.73 17.40 -20.69
N ILE A 296 -1.42 16.82 -19.72
CA ILE A 296 -1.44 15.37 -19.55
C ILE A 296 -2.50 14.75 -20.44
N THR A 297 -2.21 13.57 -20.97
CA THR A 297 -3.22 12.81 -21.72
C THR A 297 -4.18 12.18 -20.72
N VAL A 298 -5.46 12.53 -20.83
CA VAL A 298 -6.53 11.94 -20.03
C VAL A 298 -7.58 11.31 -20.92
N ASN A 299 -8.09 10.17 -20.53
CA ASN A 299 -9.26 9.54 -21.14
C ASN A 299 -10.39 9.56 -20.12
N THR A 300 -11.50 10.24 -20.47
CA THR A 300 -12.62 10.43 -19.55
C THR A 300 -13.89 9.82 -20.12
N ARG A 301 -14.57 8.99 -19.32
CA ARG A 301 -15.90 8.48 -19.61
C ARG A 301 -16.86 8.70 -18.46
N VAL A 302 -18.16 8.76 -18.79
CA VAL A 302 -19.20 8.69 -17.77
C VAL A 302 -19.33 7.25 -17.30
N ILE A 303 -19.31 7.02 -15.99
CA ILE A 303 -19.63 5.70 -15.45
C ILE A 303 -21.13 5.56 -15.22
N THR A 304 -21.61 4.34 -15.31
CA THR A 304 -23.03 4.04 -15.09
C THR A 304 -23.43 4.18 -13.61
N PRO A 305 -24.70 4.38 -13.30
CA PRO A 305 -25.14 4.40 -11.90
C PRO A 305 -24.76 3.11 -11.14
N VAL A 306 -24.82 1.95 -11.75
CA VAL A 306 -24.45 0.69 -11.09
C VAL A 306 -22.94 0.66 -10.77
N GLU A 307 -22.08 1.15 -11.66
CA GLU A 307 -20.63 1.29 -11.40
C GLU A 307 -20.39 2.25 -10.24
N THR A 308 -21.13 3.35 -10.16
CA THR A 308 -21.02 4.31 -9.05
C THR A 308 -21.38 3.67 -7.72
N TRP A 309 -22.55 3.02 -7.65
CA TRP A 309 -23.00 2.35 -6.43
C TRP A 309 -22.02 1.24 -6.00
N PHE A 310 -21.49 0.49 -6.96
CA PHE A 310 -20.49 -0.54 -6.70
C PHE A 310 -19.20 0.08 -6.12
N ARG A 311 -18.63 1.10 -6.77
CA ARG A 311 -17.37 1.73 -6.33
C ARG A 311 -17.46 2.36 -4.94
N LEU A 312 -18.55 3.04 -4.64
CA LEU A 312 -18.77 3.63 -3.32
C LEU A 312 -19.02 2.54 -2.25
N GLY A 313 -19.69 1.45 -2.62
CA GLY A 313 -19.86 0.29 -1.75
C GLY A 313 -18.55 -0.45 -1.48
N ASP A 314 -17.71 -0.60 -2.49
CA ASP A 314 -16.40 -1.23 -2.39
C ASP A 314 -15.47 -0.43 -1.44
N GLU A 315 -15.46 0.91 -1.58
CA GLU A 315 -14.75 1.79 -0.64
C GLU A 315 -15.19 1.58 0.81
N LEU A 316 -16.50 1.56 1.06
CA LEU A 316 -17.05 1.31 2.39
C LEU A 316 -16.64 -0.06 2.94
N LEU A 317 -16.55 -1.06 2.06
CA LEU A 317 -16.11 -2.41 2.43
C LEU A 317 -14.63 -2.40 2.83
N ARG A 318 -13.78 -1.69 2.07
CA ARG A 318 -12.33 -1.54 2.32
C ARG A 318 -12.00 -0.83 3.63
N ILE A 319 -12.79 0.16 4.02
CA ILE A 319 -12.65 0.85 5.32
C ILE A 319 -13.39 0.15 6.48
N ASN A 320 -13.73 -1.14 6.30
CA ASN A 320 -14.38 -1.97 7.31
C ASN A 320 -15.74 -1.45 7.78
N ARG A 321 -16.57 -0.99 6.83
CA ARG A 321 -17.95 -0.54 7.05
C ARG A 321 -18.96 -1.44 6.30
N PRO A 322 -19.01 -2.75 6.60
CA PRO A 322 -19.75 -3.75 5.82
C PRO A 322 -21.26 -3.49 5.76
N ASP A 323 -21.87 -2.94 6.83
CA ASP A 323 -23.32 -2.66 6.84
C ASP A 323 -23.68 -1.46 5.95
N ALA A 324 -22.76 -0.49 5.82
CA ALA A 324 -22.92 0.60 4.88
C ALA A 324 -22.72 0.09 3.44
N ALA A 325 -21.67 -0.70 3.18
CA ALA A 325 -21.41 -1.31 1.88
C ALA A 325 -22.60 -2.14 1.36
N GLU A 326 -23.24 -2.92 2.24
CA GLU A 326 -24.41 -3.74 1.89
C GLU A 326 -25.55 -2.90 1.31
N ARG A 327 -25.82 -1.73 1.86
CA ARG A 327 -26.86 -0.83 1.34
C ARG A 327 -26.53 -0.37 -0.09
N TYR A 328 -25.27 -0.08 -0.37
CA TYR A 328 -24.82 0.33 -1.70
C TYR A 328 -24.92 -0.82 -2.71
N PHE A 329 -24.41 -2.01 -2.37
CA PHE A 329 -24.50 -3.17 -3.26
C PHE A 329 -25.95 -3.65 -3.51
N THR A 330 -26.78 -3.60 -2.47
CA THR A 330 -28.23 -3.89 -2.62
C THR A 330 -28.92 -2.88 -3.53
N GLN A 331 -28.54 -1.62 -3.45
CA GLN A 331 -29.10 -0.58 -4.33
C GLN A 331 -28.60 -0.78 -5.78
N ALA A 332 -27.33 -1.11 -5.98
CA ALA A 332 -26.79 -1.49 -7.28
C ALA A 332 -27.56 -2.67 -7.90
N GLN A 333 -27.90 -3.67 -7.08
CA GLN A 333 -28.66 -4.84 -7.52
C GLN A 333 -30.09 -4.48 -7.93
N LYS A 334 -30.76 -3.58 -7.20
CA LYS A 334 -32.10 -3.09 -7.55
C LYS A 334 -32.10 -2.32 -8.86
N LEU A 335 -31.07 -1.50 -9.10
CA LEU A 335 -30.94 -0.68 -10.30
C LEU A 335 -30.62 -1.49 -11.54
N ALA A 336 -29.78 -2.50 -11.41
CA ALA A 336 -29.31 -3.33 -12.51
C ALA A 336 -29.21 -4.82 -12.10
N PRO A 337 -30.34 -5.53 -11.98
CA PRO A 337 -30.35 -6.94 -11.56
C PRO A 337 -29.56 -7.88 -12.47
N ALA A 338 -29.34 -7.49 -13.73
CA ALA A 338 -28.56 -8.27 -14.70
C ALA A 338 -27.05 -7.97 -14.62
N SER A 339 -26.64 -6.90 -13.92
CA SER A 339 -25.23 -6.51 -13.84
C SER A 339 -24.40 -7.47 -12.98
N PRO A 340 -23.22 -7.91 -13.41
CA PRO A 340 -22.32 -8.70 -12.59
C PRO A 340 -21.84 -7.95 -11.35
N LEU A 341 -21.66 -6.61 -11.41
CA LEU A 341 -21.10 -5.78 -10.33
C LEU A 341 -21.90 -5.89 -9.03
N SER A 342 -23.21 -6.01 -9.12
CA SER A 342 -24.07 -6.10 -7.94
C SER A 342 -23.83 -7.40 -7.17
N TYR A 343 -23.68 -8.50 -7.88
CA TYR A 343 -23.41 -9.80 -7.29
C TYR A 343 -21.96 -9.92 -6.84
N GLU A 344 -21.03 -9.28 -7.55
CA GLU A 344 -19.62 -9.17 -7.15
C GLU A 344 -19.50 -8.47 -5.80
N GLY A 345 -20.07 -7.27 -5.64
CA GLY A 345 -20.03 -6.53 -4.38
C GLY A 345 -20.65 -7.30 -3.20
N LEU A 346 -21.81 -7.95 -3.40
CA LEU A 346 -22.44 -8.79 -2.38
C LEU A 346 -21.59 -10.03 -2.05
N GLY A 347 -20.93 -10.62 -3.03
CA GLY A 347 -20.03 -11.75 -2.84
C GLY A 347 -18.78 -11.38 -2.05
N LEU A 348 -18.14 -10.26 -2.37
CA LEU A 348 -16.99 -9.72 -1.62
C LEU A 348 -17.38 -9.40 -0.17
N LEU A 349 -18.54 -8.78 0.03
CA LEU A 349 -19.09 -8.51 1.36
C LEU A 349 -19.32 -9.81 2.16
N ALA A 350 -19.91 -10.82 1.54
CA ALA A 350 -20.15 -12.11 2.19
C ALA A 350 -18.82 -12.79 2.57
N ALA A 351 -17.82 -12.75 1.71
CA ALA A 351 -16.47 -13.26 2.00
C ALA A 351 -15.84 -12.54 3.19
N GLN A 352 -15.91 -11.21 3.24
CA GLN A 352 -15.40 -10.43 4.38
C GLN A 352 -16.10 -10.78 5.70
N ARG A 353 -17.40 -11.05 5.66
CA ARG A 353 -18.20 -11.50 6.81
C ARG A 353 -17.96 -12.98 7.18
N GLY A 354 -17.14 -13.71 6.45
CA GLY A 354 -16.87 -15.13 6.66
C GLY A 354 -18.03 -16.05 6.27
N LYS A 355 -18.95 -15.58 5.43
CA LYS A 355 -20.10 -16.33 4.93
C LYS A 355 -19.76 -17.02 3.59
N SER A 356 -18.89 -18.02 3.63
CA SER A 356 -18.33 -18.66 2.42
C SER A 356 -19.40 -19.19 1.45
N ASP A 357 -20.50 -19.78 1.94
CA ASP A 357 -21.58 -20.28 1.07
C ASP A 357 -22.28 -19.15 0.30
N GLU A 358 -22.54 -18.04 0.96
CA GLU A 358 -23.14 -16.87 0.34
C GLU A 358 -22.16 -16.21 -0.64
N ALA A 359 -20.89 -16.11 -0.28
CA ALA A 359 -19.82 -15.58 -1.13
C ALA A 359 -19.70 -16.38 -2.44
N VAL A 360 -19.57 -17.71 -2.33
CA VAL A 360 -19.50 -18.61 -3.49
C VAL A 360 -20.74 -18.47 -4.39
N ARG A 361 -21.94 -18.42 -3.81
CA ARG A 361 -23.19 -18.28 -4.58
C ARG A 361 -23.24 -16.95 -5.34
N CYS A 362 -22.93 -15.83 -4.66
CA CYS A 362 -22.99 -14.51 -5.29
C CYS A 362 -21.87 -14.32 -6.33
N LEU A 363 -20.64 -14.74 -6.03
CA LEU A 363 -19.53 -14.61 -6.98
C LEU A 363 -19.74 -15.53 -8.21
N LYS A 364 -20.26 -16.74 -8.02
CA LYS A 364 -20.64 -17.60 -9.16
C LYS A 364 -21.63 -16.91 -10.07
N GLU A 365 -22.64 -16.26 -9.50
CA GLU A 365 -23.64 -15.50 -10.26
C GLU A 365 -23.00 -14.31 -11.00
N ALA A 366 -22.05 -13.58 -10.36
CA ALA A 366 -21.31 -12.52 -11.02
C ALA A 366 -20.52 -13.02 -12.22
N LEU A 367 -19.79 -14.14 -12.06
CA LEU A 367 -19.00 -14.75 -13.13
C LEU A 367 -19.87 -15.27 -14.29
N GLN A 368 -21.01 -15.89 -13.99
CA GLN A 368 -21.98 -16.33 -15.01
C GLN A 368 -22.60 -15.18 -15.79
N ARG A 369 -22.70 -13.99 -15.19
CA ARG A 369 -23.14 -12.74 -15.83
C ARG A 369 -22.03 -12.01 -16.56
N GLY A 370 -20.83 -12.60 -16.65
CA GLY A 370 -19.70 -12.07 -17.41
C GLY A 370 -18.88 -11.05 -16.64
N SER A 371 -18.75 -11.17 -15.30
CA SER A 371 -17.75 -10.40 -14.58
C SER A 371 -16.35 -10.66 -15.14
N THR A 372 -15.61 -9.59 -15.40
CA THR A 372 -14.20 -9.61 -15.83
C THR A 372 -13.27 -9.20 -14.68
N SER A 373 -13.77 -9.23 -13.46
CA SER A 373 -12.99 -8.87 -12.26
C SER A 373 -12.06 -10.02 -11.88
N PHE A 374 -10.75 -9.76 -11.89
CA PHE A 374 -9.77 -10.73 -11.39
C PHE A 374 -10.03 -11.09 -9.92
N LEU A 375 -10.51 -10.10 -9.13
CA LEU A 375 -10.81 -10.29 -7.73
C LEU A 375 -12.02 -11.21 -7.52
N ALA A 376 -13.05 -11.11 -8.37
CA ALA A 376 -14.20 -12.02 -8.33
C ALA A 376 -13.78 -13.47 -8.60
N HIS A 377 -12.91 -13.70 -9.58
CA HIS A 377 -12.34 -15.02 -9.88
C HIS A 377 -11.53 -15.57 -8.71
N TYR A 378 -10.63 -14.71 -8.13
CA TYR A 378 -9.80 -15.08 -7.00
C TYR A 378 -10.62 -15.44 -5.75
N VAL A 379 -11.50 -14.53 -5.32
CA VAL A 379 -12.28 -14.72 -4.08
C VAL A 379 -13.27 -15.89 -4.23
N TYR A 380 -13.83 -16.09 -5.43
CA TYR A 380 -14.65 -17.28 -5.70
C TYR A 380 -13.85 -18.57 -5.48
N ALA A 381 -12.66 -18.67 -6.06
CA ALA A 381 -11.81 -19.84 -5.92
C ALA A 381 -11.35 -20.02 -4.46
N GLU A 382 -10.96 -18.93 -3.81
CA GLU A 382 -10.54 -18.92 -2.39
C GLU A 382 -11.65 -19.42 -1.47
N GLU A 383 -12.86 -18.84 -1.55
CA GLU A 383 -13.98 -19.20 -0.70
C GLU A 383 -14.50 -20.63 -1.01
N LYS A 384 -14.47 -21.03 -2.27
CA LYS A 384 -14.79 -22.41 -2.65
C LYS A 384 -13.77 -23.39 -2.05
N TYR A 385 -12.48 -23.07 -2.09
CA TYR A 385 -11.44 -23.91 -1.53
C TYR A 385 -11.49 -23.94 0.01
N LYS A 386 -11.73 -22.81 0.67
CA LYS A 386 -11.89 -22.73 2.14
C LYS A 386 -12.96 -23.70 2.68
N ARG A 387 -14.03 -23.91 1.93
CA ARG A 387 -15.11 -24.85 2.30
C ARG A 387 -14.67 -26.31 2.34
N THR A 388 -13.53 -26.65 1.76
CA THR A 388 -12.99 -28.01 1.72
C THR A 388 -12.05 -28.32 2.90
N ALA A 389 -11.73 -27.31 3.72
CA ALA A 389 -10.92 -27.50 4.90
C ALA A 389 -11.69 -28.25 6.00
N ASP A 390 -10.98 -29.06 6.78
CA ASP A 390 -11.56 -29.70 7.96
C ASP A 390 -11.69 -28.69 9.14
N SER A 391 -12.21 -29.16 10.27
CA SER A 391 -12.42 -28.34 11.47
C SER A 391 -11.12 -27.80 12.10
N GLN A 392 -9.96 -28.19 11.61
CA GLN A 392 -8.63 -27.72 12.03
C GLN A 392 -7.93 -26.91 10.92
N ASP A 393 -8.69 -26.40 9.96
CA ASP A 393 -8.18 -25.65 8.79
C ASP A 393 -7.13 -26.43 7.97
N ARG A 394 -7.23 -27.77 7.94
CA ARG A 394 -6.35 -28.60 7.12
C ARG A 394 -7.01 -28.94 5.80
N TYR A 395 -6.22 -28.90 4.74
CA TYR A 395 -6.65 -29.19 3.38
C TYR A 395 -6.14 -30.56 2.92
N ALA A 396 -6.97 -31.28 2.18
CA ALA A 396 -6.63 -32.54 1.54
C ALA A 396 -6.81 -32.44 0.03
N PRO A 397 -6.17 -33.32 -0.78
CA PRO A 397 -6.41 -33.37 -2.20
C PRO A 397 -7.90 -33.57 -2.53
N LEU A 398 -8.40 -32.72 -3.43
CA LEU A 398 -9.78 -32.78 -3.89
C LEU A 398 -9.95 -33.84 -4.98
N LYS A 399 -11.19 -34.24 -5.22
CA LYS A 399 -11.56 -35.28 -6.20
C LYS A 399 -12.55 -34.72 -7.23
N ASN A 400 -12.79 -35.50 -8.27
CA ASN A 400 -13.71 -35.16 -9.36
C ASN A 400 -13.30 -33.89 -10.12
N ASP A 401 -14.27 -33.04 -10.49
CA ASP A 401 -14.04 -31.81 -11.28
C ASP A 401 -13.70 -30.57 -10.43
N GLU A 402 -13.75 -30.66 -9.10
CA GLU A 402 -13.50 -29.52 -8.20
C GLU A 402 -12.10 -28.92 -8.34
N PRO A 403 -11.02 -29.75 -8.46
CA PRO A 403 -9.68 -29.19 -8.68
C PRO A 403 -9.56 -28.38 -9.96
N ALA A 404 -10.20 -28.84 -11.04
CA ALA A 404 -10.15 -28.15 -12.33
C ALA A 404 -10.84 -26.78 -12.29
N GLU A 405 -11.98 -26.69 -11.60
CA GLU A 405 -12.71 -25.44 -11.45
C GLU A 405 -11.91 -24.43 -10.63
N ILE A 406 -11.39 -24.79 -9.44
CA ILE A 406 -10.61 -23.89 -8.58
C ILE A 406 -9.35 -23.41 -9.33
N ARG A 407 -8.60 -24.34 -9.93
CA ARG A 407 -7.41 -24.03 -10.73
C ARG A 407 -7.73 -23.07 -11.86
N GLY A 408 -8.81 -23.37 -12.61
CA GLY A 408 -9.25 -22.55 -13.75
C GLY A 408 -9.61 -21.12 -13.35
N GLU A 409 -10.28 -20.92 -12.22
CA GLU A 409 -10.62 -19.57 -11.73
C GLU A 409 -9.39 -18.80 -11.24
N LEU A 410 -8.44 -19.45 -10.57
CA LEU A 410 -7.17 -18.82 -10.18
C LEU A 410 -6.34 -18.42 -11.41
N GLN A 411 -6.29 -19.27 -12.42
CA GLN A 411 -5.60 -18.97 -13.68
C GLN A 411 -6.25 -17.78 -14.42
N LYS A 412 -7.58 -17.69 -14.43
CA LYS A 412 -8.28 -16.51 -14.98
C LYS A 412 -7.95 -15.24 -14.20
N SER A 413 -7.94 -15.31 -12.87
CA SER A 413 -7.53 -14.18 -12.04
C SER A 413 -6.12 -13.72 -12.40
N ILE A 414 -5.15 -14.63 -12.49
CA ILE A 414 -3.77 -14.33 -12.88
C ILE A 414 -3.70 -13.77 -14.31
N ALA A 415 -4.47 -14.31 -15.26
CA ALA A 415 -4.50 -13.80 -16.64
C ALA A 415 -5.02 -12.35 -16.71
N LEU A 416 -6.02 -12.00 -15.90
CA LEU A 416 -6.58 -10.66 -15.82
C LEU A 416 -5.66 -9.68 -15.05
N MET A 417 -4.95 -10.16 -14.02
CA MET A 417 -4.04 -9.38 -13.19
C MET A 417 -2.75 -10.18 -12.88
N PRO A 418 -1.77 -10.20 -13.81
CA PRO A 418 -0.56 -11.01 -13.65
C PRO A 418 0.33 -10.63 -12.45
N ASN A 419 0.15 -9.42 -11.92
CA ASN A 419 0.92 -8.92 -10.78
C ASN A 419 0.18 -9.08 -9.44
N PHE A 420 -0.88 -9.88 -9.38
CA PHE A 420 -1.65 -10.11 -8.15
C PHE A 420 -1.04 -11.27 -7.36
N GLY A 421 -0.14 -10.95 -6.42
CA GLY A 421 0.60 -11.91 -5.60
C GLY A 421 -0.27 -12.97 -4.90
N PRO A 422 -1.42 -12.60 -4.29
CA PRO A 422 -2.30 -13.55 -3.62
C PRO A 422 -2.85 -14.66 -4.52
N ALA A 423 -3.11 -14.39 -5.81
CA ALA A 423 -3.59 -15.43 -6.73
C ALA A 423 -2.48 -16.45 -7.07
N HIS A 424 -1.24 -15.98 -7.20
CA HIS A 424 -0.08 -16.86 -7.37
C HIS A 424 0.18 -17.71 -6.12
N GLU A 425 0.09 -17.09 -4.92
CA GLU A 425 0.25 -17.83 -3.66
C GLU A 425 -0.81 -18.91 -3.50
N LEU A 426 -2.08 -18.55 -3.68
CA LEU A 426 -3.18 -19.51 -3.52
C LEU A 426 -3.10 -20.64 -4.56
N LEU A 427 -2.73 -20.34 -5.82
CA LEU A 427 -2.51 -21.38 -6.83
C LEU A 427 -1.35 -22.30 -6.43
N GLY A 428 -0.22 -21.73 -5.98
CA GLY A 428 0.92 -22.49 -5.51
C GLY A 428 0.59 -23.37 -4.30
N PHE A 429 -0.13 -22.84 -3.31
CA PHE A 429 -0.60 -23.61 -2.16
C PHE A 429 -1.57 -24.72 -2.58
N PHE A 430 -2.50 -24.41 -3.47
CA PHE A 430 -3.45 -25.38 -4.00
C PHE A 430 -2.73 -26.54 -4.70
N GLU A 431 -1.80 -26.25 -5.63
CA GLU A 431 -1.02 -27.29 -6.34
C GLU A 431 -0.14 -28.10 -5.40
N MET A 432 0.42 -27.47 -4.37
CA MET A 432 1.17 -28.17 -3.31
C MET A 432 0.29 -29.20 -2.58
N VAL A 433 -0.96 -28.83 -2.27
CA VAL A 433 -1.89 -29.72 -1.56
C VAL A 433 -2.37 -30.85 -2.48
N GLN A 434 -2.71 -30.54 -3.73
CA GLN A 434 -3.12 -31.54 -4.72
C GLN A 434 -2.00 -32.55 -5.01
N GLY A 435 -0.75 -32.08 -5.04
CA GLY A 435 0.42 -32.93 -5.29
C GLY A 435 0.66 -33.26 -6.77
N ASP A 436 -0.17 -32.74 -7.70
CA ASP A 436 -0.08 -33.03 -9.12
C ASP A 436 1.16 -32.44 -9.78
N SER A 437 1.58 -31.23 -9.34
CA SER A 437 2.73 -30.53 -9.89
C SER A 437 3.42 -29.62 -8.84
N LEU A 438 4.32 -30.21 -8.05
CA LEU A 438 5.12 -29.45 -7.09
C LEU A 438 6.05 -28.43 -7.76
N ALA A 439 6.48 -28.67 -9.00
CA ALA A 439 7.28 -27.71 -9.76
C ALA A 439 6.45 -26.45 -10.11
N THR A 440 5.20 -26.61 -10.52
CA THR A 440 4.28 -25.49 -10.75
C THR A 440 4.02 -24.74 -9.44
N ALA A 441 3.79 -25.46 -8.33
CA ALA A 441 3.61 -24.87 -7.01
C ALA A 441 4.80 -23.98 -6.61
N GLU A 442 6.03 -24.47 -6.75
CA GLU A 442 7.24 -23.69 -6.46
C GLU A 442 7.35 -22.44 -7.34
N GLN A 443 7.08 -22.56 -8.64
CA GLN A 443 7.13 -21.44 -9.57
C GLN A 443 6.13 -20.34 -9.19
N GLN A 444 4.89 -20.71 -8.88
CA GLN A 444 3.85 -19.74 -8.50
C GLN A 444 4.20 -19.03 -7.18
N LEU A 445 4.71 -19.75 -6.19
CA LEU A 445 5.13 -19.18 -4.91
C LEU A 445 6.35 -18.29 -5.05
N GLN A 446 7.29 -18.61 -5.93
CA GLN A 446 8.42 -17.72 -6.24
C GLN A 446 7.95 -16.42 -6.88
N LEU A 447 6.97 -16.47 -7.80
CA LEU A 447 6.35 -15.28 -8.38
C LEU A 447 5.63 -14.45 -7.31
N ALA A 448 4.87 -15.08 -6.42
CA ALA A 448 4.22 -14.38 -5.31
C ALA A 448 5.24 -13.63 -4.44
N ILE A 449 6.38 -14.26 -4.10
CA ILE A 449 7.47 -13.64 -3.33
C ILE A 449 8.13 -12.48 -4.11
N GLN A 450 8.25 -12.57 -5.42
CA GLN A 450 8.78 -11.48 -6.24
C GLN A 450 7.84 -10.30 -6.32
N LEU A 451 6.53 -10.55 -6.32
CA LEU A 451 5.49 -9.52 -6.38
C LEU A 451 5.28 -8.83 -5.04
N GLU A 452 5.32 -9.60 -3.94
CA GLU A 452 5.12 -9.11 -2.56
C GLU A 452 6.21 -9.67 -1.64
N PRO A 453 7.46 -9.22 -1.79
CA PRO A 453 8.60 -9.79 -1.06
C PRO A 453 8.57 -9.50 0.45
N GLU A 454 7.78 -8.51 0.86
CA GLU A 454 7.51 -8.17 2.26
C GLU A 454 6.45 -9.09 2.91
N ASN A 455 5.77 -9.95 2.15
CA ASN A 455 4.85 -10.92 2.70
C ASN A 455 5.59 -12.21 3.10
N PRO A 456 5.94 -12.37 4.37
CA PRO A 456 6.79 -13.49 4.79
C PRO A 456 6.06 -14.83 4.75
N ALA A 457 4.70 -14.84 4.71
CA ALA A 457 3.92 -16.07 4.64
C ALA A 457 4.19 -16.86 3.34
N TYR A 458 4.43 -16.17 2.23
CA TYR A 458 4.72 -16.82 0.95
C TYR A 458 6.01 -17.65 1.00
N ARG A 459 7.03 -17.17 1.73
CA ARG A 459 8.27 -17.93 1.95
C ARG A 459 8.03 -19.19 2.77
N PHE A 460 7.14 -19.12 3.74
CA PHE A 460 6.80 -20.28 4.56
C PHE A 460 6.10 -21.35 3.72
N THR A 461 5.10 -20.96 2.89
CA THR A 461 4.43 -21.87 1.96
C THR A 461 5.40 -22.48 0.94
N LEU A 462 6.34 -21.66 0.41
CA LEU A 462 7.38 -22.17 -0.51
C LEU A 462 8.29 -23.20 0.16
N ALA A 463 8.73 -22.96 1.39
CA ALA A 463 9.57 -23.92 2.12
C ALA A 463 8.84 -25.25 2.36
N GLN A 464 7.54 -25.20 2.70
CA GLN A 464 6.72 -26.41 2.82
C GLN A 464 6.62 -27.18 1.48
N THR A 465 6.48 -26.45 0.37
CA THR A 465 6.43 -27.02 -0.98
C THR A 465 7.77 -27.70 -1.33
N GLN A 466 8.88 -27.04 -1.05
CA GLN A 466 10.24 -27.57 -1.26
C GLN A 466 10.50 -28.84 -0.45
N LEU A 467 10.00 -28.91 0.79
CA LEU A 467 10.07 -30.13 1.61
C LEU A 467 9.25 -31.28 0.99
N ARG A 468 8.05 -31.01 0.52
CA ARG A 468 7.26 -32.02 -0.21
C ARG A 468 7.96 -32.49 -1.49
N ASN A 469 8.68 -31.58 -2.14
CA ASN A 469 9.50 -31.86 -3.31
C ASN A 469 10.88 -32.48 -2.97
N ARG A 470 11.08 -32.90 -1.71
CA ARG A 470 12.30 -33.53 -1.20
C ARG A 470 13.58 -32.68 -1.37
N ASN A 471 13.45 -31.37 -1.25
CA ASN A 471 14.56 -30.40 -1.33
C ASN A 471 14.72 -29.65 0.00
N PRO A 472 15.27 -30.30 1.06
CA PRO A 472 15.41 -29.70 2.38
C PRO A 472 16.39 -28.52 2.42
N ASP A 473 17.43 -28.53 1.57
CA ASP A 473 18.39 -27.43 1.52
C ASP A 473 17.77 -26.14 0.95
N ALA A 474 16.93 -26.25 -0.07
CA ALA A 474 16.19 -25.12 -0.59
C ALA A 474 15.22 -24.58 0.48
N ALA A 475 14.51 -25.47 1.18
CA ALA A 475 13.58 -25.09 2.24
C ALA A 475 14.30 -24.33 3.37
N ARG A 476 15.48 -24.77 3.81
CA ARG A 476 16.28 -24.05 4.83
C ARG A 476 16.63 -22.63 4.35
N ARG A 477 17.18 -22.49 3.15
CA ARG A 477 17.52 -21.16 2.58
C ARG A 477 16.31 -20.25 2.48
N THR A 478 15.17 -20.79 2.08
CA THR A 478 13.90 -20.04 1.98
C THR A 478 13.40 -19.54 3.34
N LEU A 479 13.66 -20.28 4.42
CA LEU A 479 13.26 -19.94 5.79
C LEU A 479 14.21 -18.98 6.50
N GLU A 480 15.47 -18.86 6.09
CA GLU A 480 16.50 -18.01 6.74
C GLU A 480 16.01 -16.56 6.99
N PRO A 481 15.41 -15.85 6.02
CA PRO A 481 14.93 -14.49 6.26
C PRO A 481 13.84 -14.41 7.34
N LEU A 482 13.08 -15.48 7.58
CA LEU A 482 12.03 -15.55 8.59
C LEU A 482 12.56 -15.69 10.02
N LEU A 483 13.85 -15.98 10.18
CA LEU A 483 14.50 -16.13 11.49
C LEU A 483 15.07 -14.82 12.04
N LEU A 484 15.12 -13.78 11.20
CA LEU A 484 15.66 -12.48 11.58
C LEU A 484 14.87 -11.84 12.74
N PRO A 485 15.50 -11.04 13.60
CA PRO A 485 14.85 -10.43 14.76
C PRO A 485 13.64 -9.56 14.42
N ASN A 486 13.65 -8.93 13.26
CA ASN A 486 12.59 -8.05 12.74
C ASN A 486 11.42 -8.81 12.05
N ALA A 487 11.54 -10.14 11.89
CA ALA A 487 10.44 -10.94 11.37
C ALA A 487 9.31 -11.10 12.39
N ASP A 488 8.08 -11.32 11.91
CA ASP A 488 6.91 -11.61 12.76
C ASP A 488 7.21 -12.73 13.75
N ALA A 489 6.92 -12.52 15.04
CA ALA A 489 7.30 -13.43 16.11
C ALA A 489 6.66 -14.82 15.97
N LYS A 490 5.39 -14.89 15.54
CA LYS A 490 4.65 -16.14 15.35
C LYS A 490 5.19 -16.92 14.15
N LEU A 491 5.41 -16.22 13.05
CA LEU A 491 5.96 -16.84 11.83
C LEU A 491 7.41 -17.30 12.06
N ARG A 492 8.20 -16.53 12.79
CA ARG A 492 9.56 -16.92 13.21
C ARG A 492 9.57 -18.19 14.07
N ALA A 493 8.60 -18.33 14.99
CA ALA A 493 8.45 -19.54 15.78
C ALA A 493 8.12 -20.76 14.91
N HIS A 494 7.20 -20.62 13.96
CA HIS A 494 6.86 -21.68 13.01
C HIS A 494 8.04 -22.06 12.11
N ALA A 495 8.79 -21.06 11.62
CA ALA A 495 9.98 -21.30 10.81
C ALA A 495 11.05 -22.09 11.59
N ARG A 496 11.28 -21.75 12.86
CA ARG A 496 12.23 -22.50 13.74
C ARG A 496 11.79 -23.94 13.92
N GLU A 497 10.50 -24.18 14.12
CA GLU A 497 10.00 -25.55 14.31
C GLU A 497 10.16 -26.37 13.02
N LEU A 498 9.85 -25.76 11.87
CA LEU A 498 10.02 -26.43 10.57
C LEU A 498 11.50 -26.76 10.30
N ILE A 499 12.43 -25.88 10.65
CA ILE A 499 13.88 -26.14 10.54
C ILE A 499 14.31 -27.31 11.45
N LYS A 500 13.80 -27.40 12.67
CA LYS A 500 14.08 -28.54 13.55
C LYS A 500 13.53 -29.84 12.97
N GLU A 501 12.36 -29.80 12.36
CA GLU A 501 11.74 -30.95 11.70
C GLU A 501 12.61 -31.39 10.51
N ILE A 502 13.13 -30.48 9.71
CA ILE A 502 14.09 -30.76 8.62
C ILE A 502 15.32 -31.46 9.20
N GLY A 503 15.89 -30.97 10.30
CA GLY A 503 17.08 -31.58 10.91
C GLY A 503 16.85 -33.00 11.45
N ARG A 504 15.61 -33.30 11.88
CA ARG A 504 15.25 -34.67 12.32
C ARG A 504 15.03 -35.64 11.15
N ASN A 505 14.35 -35.15 10.09
CA ASN A 505 13.91 -36.00 9.00
C ASN A 505 14.97 -36.14 7.88
N TYR A 506 15.92 -35.23 7.83
CA TYR A 506 17.01 -35.18 6.83
C TYR A 506 18.34 -34.93 7.53
N PRO A 507 18.84 -35.89 8.35
CA PRO A 507 20.13 -35.76 9.04
C PRO A 507 21.25 -35.75 8.01
N GLY A 508 21.99 -34.65 7.89
CA GLY A 508 23.09 -34.48 6.94
C GLY A 508 22.86 -33.46 5.83
N HIS A 509 21.73 -32.81 5.84
CA HIS A 509 21.38 -31.67 4.98
C HIS A 509 21.25 -30.39 5.79
#